data_405f91d6f1aee0ded447d7be255b58cc
#
_entry.id   405f91d6f1aee0ded447d7be255b58cc
#
_cell.length_a   1.000
_cell.length_b   1.000
_cell.length_c   1.000
_cell.angle_alpha   90.00
_cell.angle_beta   90.00
_cell.angle_gamma   90.00
#
_symmetry.space_group_name_H-M   'P 1'
#
loop_
_entity.id
_entity.type
_entity.pdbx_description
1 polymer ?
#
loop_
_entity_poly.entity_id
_entity_poly.type
_entity_poly.pdbx_seq_one_letter_code
_entity_poly.pdbx_strand_id
1 'polypeptide(L)'
;MTSCIFCKIISGEIPSAKLYETAKSYAFFDIDPLSKGHVLVIPKEHAEKMHQLSDDSLTDILVIAKKIALALKVENYNILQNNGALAHQVVPHVHFHLIPKTKNEGLGIGWKPIGSNIEEINKQAEELRKLL
;
A
#
# COMPACT_ATOMS: atom_id res chain seq x y z
N MET A 1 14.03 -5.05 20.62
CA MET A 1 13.56 -6.01 19.61
C MET A 1 12.18 -5.63 19.13
N THR A 2 11.96 -5.72 17.84
CA THR A 2 10.67 -5.38 17.28
C THR A 2 9.76 -6.61 17.23
N SER A 3 8.47 -6.39 17.45
CA SER A 3 7.44 -7.40 17.26
C SER A 3 6.84 -7.32 15.84
N CYS A 4 7.26 -6.35 15.03
CA CYS A 4 6.69 -6.14 13.69
C CYS A 4 7.12 -7.23 12.72
N ILE A 5 6.15 -7.95 12.18
CA ILE A 5 6.40 -9.03 11.23
C ILE A 5 7.12 -8.54 9.97
N PHE A 6 6.78 -7.34 9.48
CA PHE A 6 7.42 -6.78 8.28
C PHE A 6 8.86 -6.35 8.55
N CYS A 7 9.14 -5.79 9.73
CA CYS A 7 10.52 -5.51 10.13
C CYS A 7 11.35 -6.79 10.17
N LYS A 8 10.77 -7.89 10.63
CA LYS A 8 11.43 -9.20 10.68
C LYS A 8 11.66 -9.78 9.29
N ILE A 9 10.75 -9.53 8.36
CA ILE A 9 10.92 -9.93 6.96
C ILE A 9 12.08 -9.14 6.33
N ILE A 10 12.13 -7.83 6.55
CA ILE A 10 13.19 -6.97 6.04
C ILE A 10 14.56 -7.41 6.57
N SER A 11 14.64 -7.77 7.85
CA SER A 11 15.90 -8.21 8.48
C SER A 11 16.30 -9.63 8.11
N GLY A 12 15.43 -10.40 7.50
CA GLY A 12 15.67 -11.80 7.16
C GLY A 12 15.36 -12.79 8.28
N GLU A 13 14.85 -12.34 9.44
CA GLU A 13 14.44 -13.24 10.52
C GLU A 13 13.29 -14.14 10.10
N ILE A 14 12.37 -13.62 9.30
CA ILE A 14 11.24 -14.36 8.75
C ILE A 14 11.44 -14.46 7.24
N PRO A 15 11.36 -15.67 6.66
CA PRO A 15 11.53 -15.83 5.22
C PRO A 15 10.36 -15.20 4.45
N SER A 16 10.63 -14.76 3.25
CA SER A 16 9.63 -14.19 2.34
C SER A 16 9.99 -14.54 0.90
N ALA A 17 9.00 -14.46 0.02
CA ALA A 17 9.21 -14.61 -1.42
C ALA A 17 9.60 -13.23 -1.98
N LYS A 18 10.84 -12.83 -1.73
CA LYS A 18 11.38 -11.53 -2.10
C LYS A 18 11.41 -11.34 -3.62
N LEU A 19 10.98 -10.16 -4.06
CA LEU A 19 10.99 -9.79 -5.48
C LEU A 19 12.00 -8.70 -5.79
N TYR A 20 12.12 -7.70 -4.94
CA TYR A 20 12.94 -6.53 -5.22
C TYR A 20 13.27 -5.81 -3.93
N GLU A 21 14.40 -5.15 -3.92
CA GLU A 21 14.83 -4.41 -2.73
C GLU A 21 15.67 -3.21 -3.14
N THR A 22 15.46 -2.09 -2.46
CA THR A 22 16.28 -0.89 -2.56
C THR A 22 16.81 -0.54 -1.18
N ALA A 23 17.56 0.56 -1.06
CA ALA A 23 17.98 1.05 0.24
C ALA A 23 16.80 1.44 1.12
N LYS A 24 15.66 1.80 0.54
CA LYS A 24 14.49 2.36 1.24
C LYS A 24 13.30 1.44 1.32
N SER A 25 13.18 0.47 0.41
CA SER A 25 11.96 -0.32 0.23
C SER A 25 12.26 -1.79 -0.02
N TYR A 26 11.25 -2.62 0.23
CA TYR A 26 11.32 -4.06 0.09
C TYR A 26 10.01 -4.57 -0.52
N ALA A 27 10.09 -5.42 -1.52
CA ALA A 27 8.91 -5.96 -2.20
C ALA A 27 8.92 -7.48 -2.18
N PHE A 28 7.77 -8.07 -1.89
CA PHE A 28 7.62 -9.53 -1.79
C PHE A 28 6.18 -9.95 -2.08
N PHE A 29 5.99 -11.22 -2.40
CA PHE A 29 4.63 -11.75 -2.59
C PHE A 29 3.90 -11.87 -1.26
N ASP A 30 2.61 -11.49 -1.26
CA ASP A 30 1.71 -11.74 -0.12
C ASP A 30 1.48 -13.26 -0.01
N ILE A 31 1.62 -13.81 1.21
CA ILE A 31 1.41 -15.25 1.43
C ILE A 31 -0.07 -15.60 1.58
N ASP A 32 -0.93 -14.60 1.72
CA ASP A 32 -2.38 -14.76 1.80
C ASP A 32 -3.05 -13.93 0.70
N PRO A 33 -2.76 -14.26 -0.57
CA PRO A 33 -3.09 -13.38 -1.69
C PRO A 33 -4.58 -13.35 -2.03
N LEU A 34 -5.05 -12.20 -2.49
CA LEU A 34 -6.39 -12.04 -3.03
C LEU A 34 -6.47 -12.47 -4.50
N SER A 35 -5.32 -12.54 -5.15
CA SER A 35 -5.20 -13.01 -6.52
C SER A 35 -3.77 -13.46 -6.79
N LYS A 36 -3.58 -14.22 -7.85
CA LYS A 36 -2.24 -14.62 -8.29
C LYS A 36 -1.46 -13.35 -8.65
N GLY A 37 -0.27 -13.20 -8.08
CA GLY A 37 0.57 -12.02 -8.32
C GLY A 37 0.33 -10.88 -7.34
N HIS A 38 -0.40 -11.10 -6.25
CA HIS A 38 -0.60 -10.10 -5.20
C HIS A 38 0.73 -9.81 -4.51
N VAL A 39 1.22 -8.59 -4.64
CA VAL A 39 2.53 -8.15 -4.15
C VAL A 39 2.35 -7.09 -3.08
N LEU A 40 3.27 -7.10 -2.11
CA LEU A 40 3.40 -6.02 -1.12
C LEU A 40 4.69 -5.26 -1.38
N VAL A 41 4.61 -3.94 -1.35
CA VAL A 41 5.79 -3.05 -1.37
C VAL A 41 5.76 -2.28 -0.07
N ILE A 42 6.82 -2.41 0.72
CA ILE A 42 6.87 -1.81 2.06
C ILE A 42 8.10 -0.91 2.21
N PRO A 43 7.99 0.17 2.98
CA PRO A 43 9.19 0.93 3.36
C PRO A 43 9.98 0.16 4.40
N LYS A 44 11.30 0.33 4.40
CA LYS A 44 12.16 -0.25 5.43
C LYS A 44 12.02 0.49 6.74
N GLU A 45 11.76 1.80 6.68
CA GLU A 45 11.42 2.58 7.87
C GLU A 45 10.11 2.05 8.45
N HIS A 46 10.09 1.80 9.77
CA HIS A 46 8.87 1.38 10.44
C HIS A 46 8.00 2.58 10.78
N ALA A 47 6.75 2.56 10.34
CA ALA A 47 5.70 3.44 10.79
C ALA A 47 4.38 2.72 10.62
N GLU A 48 3.43 2.96 11.51
CA GLU A 48 2.12 2.32 11.42
C GLU A 48 1.31 2.89 10.26
N LYS A 49 1.32 4.21 10.09
CA LYS A 49 0.50 4.91 9.09
C LYS A 49 1.38 5.74 8.15
N MET A 50 0.89 5.92 6.92
CA MET A 50 1.65 6.56 5.86
C MET A 50 2.17 7.95 6.23
N HIS A 51 1.34 8.77 6.88
CA HIS A 51 1.72 10.15 7.23
C HIS A 51 2.77 10.23 8.34
N GLN A 52 3.10 9.11 8.97
CA GLN A 52 4.14 9.03 10.00
C GLN A 52 5.52 8.68 9.41
N LEU A 53 5.56 8.31 8.12
CA LEU A 53 6.83 8.08 7.43
C LEU A 53 7.50 9.39 7.05
N SER A 54 8.84 9.35 6.91
CA SER A 54 9.56 10.44 6.26
C SER A 54 9.20 10.49 4.77
N ASP A 55 9.27 11.66 4.17
CA ASP A 55 9.04 11.82 2.73
C ASP A 55 9.99 10.93 1.93
N ASP A 56 11.25 10.81 2.38
CA ASP A 56 12.26 10.00 1.71
C ASP A 56 11.85 8.54 1.58
N SER A 57 11.20 7.98 2.59
CA SER A 57 10.74 6.58 2.59
C SER A 57 9.59 6.32 1.62
N LEU A 58 8.95 7.38 1.11
CA LEU A 58 7.85 7.25 0.14
C LEU A 58 8.30 7.38 -1.32
N THR A 59 9.57 7.75 -1.55
CA THR A 59 10.00 8.21 -2.88
C THR A 59 10.09 7.13 -3.94
N ASP A 60 10.29 5.86 -3.58
CA ASP A 60 10.45 4.81 -4.59
C ASP A 60 9.37 3.72 -4.55
N ILE A 61 8.46 3.75 -3.60
CA ILE A 61 7.45 2.68 -3.41
C ILE A 61 6.60 2.48 -4.67
N LEU A 62 6.02 3.54 -5.21
CA LEU A 62 5.16 3.45 -6.40
C LEU A 62 5.97 3.19 -7.66
N VAL A 63 7.22 3.63 -7.71
CA VAL A 63 8.12 3.32 -8.82
C VAL A 63 8.41 1.81 -8.85
N ILE A 64 8.63 1.20 -7.68
CA ILE A 64 8.82 -0.25 -7.56
C ILE A 64 7.53 -1.00 -7.95
N ALA A 65 6.39 -0.53 -7.48
CA ALA A 65 5.09 -1.12 -7.82
C ALA A 65 4.86 -1.10 -9.34
N LYS A 66 5.17 0.01 -9.99
CA LYS A 66 5.08 0.14 -11.44
C LYS A 66 5.98 -0.88 -12.15
N LYS A 67 7.23 -1.00 -11.70
CA LYS A 67 8.19 -1.96 -12.27
C LYS A 67 7.67 -3.39 -12.17
N ILE A 68 7.09 -3.74 -11.03
CA ILE A 68 6.55 -5.09 -10.80
C ILE A 68 5.29 -5.32 -11.64
N ALA A 69 4.41 -4.33 -11.76
CA ALA A 69 3.22 -4.42 -12.59
C ALA A 69 3.59 -4.71 -14.06
N LEU A 70 4.62 -4.03 -14.56
CA LEU A 70 5.12 -4.27 -15.91
C LEU A 70 5.67 -5.69 -16.08
N ALA A 71 6.41 -6.17 -15.08
CA ALA A 71 6.97 -7.53 -15.11
C ALA A 71 5.88 -8.60 -15.03
N LEU A 72 4.83 -8.37 -14.25
CA LEU A 72 3.69 -9.27 -14.13
C LEU A 72 2.80 -9.26 -15.38
N LYS A 73 2.93 -8.24 -16.23
CA LYS A 73 2.11 -8.06 -17.44
C LYS A 73 0.62 -8.01 -17.12
N VAL A 74 0.25 -7.35 -16.00
CA VAL A 74 -1.14 -7.20 -15.59
C VAL A 74 -1.77 -6.00 -16.29
N GLU A 75 -3.00 -6.16 -16.77
CA GLU A 75 -3.76 -5.08 -17.40
C GLU A 75 -4.65 -4.37 -16.40
N ASN A 76 -5.24 -5.13 -15.50
CA ASN A 76 -6.14 -4.58 -14.48
C ASN A 76 -5.61 -4.94 -13.10
N TYR A 77 -5.43 -3.92 -12.26
CA TYR A 77 -4.93 -4.13 -10.91
C TYR A 77 -5.28 -2.94 -10.02
N ASN A 78 -5.28 -3.18 -8.74
CA ASN A 78 -5.48 -2.12 -7.75
C ASN A 78 -4.18 -1.89 -6.99
N ILE A 79 -3.89 -0.63 -6.70
CA ILE A 79 -2.90 -0.24 -5.70
C ILE A 79 -3.71 0.17 -4.48
N LEU A 80 -3.46 -0.48 -3.36
CA LEU A 80 -4.21 -0.27 -2.12
C LEU A 80 -3.26 -0.03 -0.97
N GLN A 81 -3.53 0.99 -0.17
CA GLN A 81 -2.78 1.25 1.05
C GLN A 81 -3.78 1.63 2.14
N ASN A 82 -3.69 0.95 3.28
CA ASN A 82 -4.67 1.10 4.37
C ASN A 82 -4.00 1.72 5.59
N ASN A 83 -4.65 2.72 6.19
CA ASN A 83 -4.18 3.39 7.40
C ASN A 83 -5.25 3.30 8.48
N GLY A 84 -5.01 2.47 9.47
CA GLY A 84 -5.92 2.27 10.59
C GLY A 84 -6.85 1.07 10.41
N ALA A 85 -7.31 0.53 11.54
CA ALA A 85 -8.14 -0.67 11.56
C ALA A 85 -9.48 -0.48 10.85
N LEU A 86 -10.10 0.70 10.98
CA LEU A 86 -11.36 1.01 10.29
C LEU A 86 -11.18 1.06 8.77
N ALA A 87 -9.96 1.34 8.31
CA ALA A 87 -9.61 1.32 6.89
C ALA A 87 -8.99 -0.03 6.49
N HIS A 88 -9.22 -1.08 7.28
CA HIS A 88 -8.82 -2.45 6.97
C HIS A 88 -7.31 -2.72 7.06
N GLN A 89 -6.59 -1.94 7.85
CA GLN A 89 -5.17 -2.21 8.08
C GLN A 89 -5.02 -3.34 9.10
N VAL A 90 -4.38 -4.43 8.69
CA VAL A 90 -4.17 -5.60 9.54
C VAL A 90 -2.79 -5.56 10.20
N VAL A 91 -1.74 -5.30 9.41
CA VAL A 91 -0.37 -5.21 9.92
C VAL A 91 0.00 -3.75 10.17
N PRO A 92 0.44 -3.39 11.40
CA PRO A 92 0.74 -2.00 11.75
C PRO A 92 2.15 -1.57 11.30
N HIS A 93 2.41 -1.71 10.03
CA HIS A 93 3.60 -1.26 9.31
C HIS A 93 3.13 -0.91 7.90
N VAL A 94 3.39 0.28 7.45
CA VAL A 94 2.94 0.76 6.14
C VAL A 94 3.27 -0.24 5.04
N HIS A 95 2.28 -0.58 4.24
CA HIS A 95 2.47 -1.46 3.09
C HIS A 95 1.49 -1.10 1.97
N PHE A 96 2.00 -1.16 0.76
CA PHE A 96 1.23 -0.90 -0.45
C PHE A 96 1.00 -2.24 -1.14
N HIS A 97 -0.26 -2.54 -1.42
CA HIS A 97 -0.65 -3.73 -2.15
C HIS A 97 -0.68 -3.43 -3.64
N LEU A 98 -0.15 -4.35 -4.45
CA LEU A 98 -0.43 -4.43 -5.88
C LEU A 98 -1.25 -5.70 -6.06
N ILE A 99 -2.51 -5.56 -6.43
CA ILE A 99 -3.46 -6.67 -6.47
C ILE A 99 -3.99 -6.81 -7.89
N PRO A 100 -3.49 -7.78 -8.67
CA PRO A 100 -4.05 -8.04 -9.98
C PRO A 100 -5.54 -8.34 -9.90
N LYS A 101 -6.30 -7.82 -10.86
CA LYS A 101 -7.75 -8.03 -10.91
C LYS A 101 -8.11 -8.81 -12.16
N THR A 102 -8.76 -9.94 -11.96
CA THR A 102 -9.33 -10.75 -13.03
C THR A 102 -10.83 -10.86 -12.79
N LYS A 103 -11.52 -11.55 -13.68
CA LYS A 103 -12.96 -11.78 -13.52
C LYS A 103 -13.28 -12.50 -12.21
N ASN A 104 -12.40 -13.41 -11.76
CA ASN A 104 -12.67 -14.28 -10.61
C ASN A 104 -11.83 -13.98 -9.37
N GLU A 105 -10.75 -13.20 -9.50
CA GLU A 105 -9.81 -12.92 -8.41
C GLU A 105 -9.53 -11.43 -8.30
N GLY A 106 -9.08 -11.02 -7.12
CA GLY A 106 -8.65 -9.66 -6.85
C GLY A 106 -9.47 -8.98 -5.77
N LEU A 107 -9.26 -7.68 -5.65
CA LEU A 107 -9.93 -6.88 -4.62
C LEU A 107 -11.42 -6.79 -4.91
N GLY A 108 -12.25 -7.10 -3.92
CA GLY A 108 -13.69 -6.90 -3.97
C GLY A 108 -14.01 -5.47 -3.60
N ILE A 109 -14.65 -4.72 -4.50
CA ILE A 109 -14.98 -3.33 -4.26
C ILE A 109 -16.49 -3.12 -4.29
N GLY A 110 -17.00 -2.45 -3.26
CA GLY A 110 -18.38 -2.00 -3.22
C GLY A 110 -18.40 -0.63 -2.56
N TRP A 111 -18.63 0.41 -3.36
CA TRP A 111 -18.69 1.76 -2.81
C TRP A 111 -20.13 2.18 -2.55
N LYS A 112 -20.30 3.04 -1.53
CA LYS A 112 -21.56 3.70 -1.24
C LYS A 112 -21.29 5.19 -1.09
N PRO A 113 -21.32 5.96 -2.17
CA PRO A 113 -21.13 7.40 -2.09
C PRO A 113 -22.18 8.04 -1.20
N ILE A 114 -21.78 9.01 -0.40
CA ILE A 114 -22.69 9.69 0.53
C ILE A 114 -23.36 10.91 -0.08
N GLY A 115 -22.93 11.31 -1.29
CA GLY A 115 -23.40 12.52 -1.93
C GLY A 115 -22.75 13.77 -1.38
N SER A 116 -22.84 14.85 -2.15
CA SER A 116 -22.32 16.16 -1.75
C SER A 116 -22.89 17.23 -2.68
N ASN A 117 -22.60 18.50 -2.41
CA ASN A 117 -22.85 19.59 -3.34
C ASN A 117 -21.59 20.44 -3.51
N ILE A 118 -21.49 21.11 -4.63
CA ILE A 118 -20.27 21.83 -5.01
C ILE A 118 -19.96 22.98 -4.06
N GLU A 119 -20.96 23.63 -3.49
CA GLU A 119 -20.75 24.74 -2.55
C GLU A 119 -20.03 24.27 -1.28
N GLU A 120 -20.49 23.16 -0.73
CA GLU A 120 -19.87 22.58 0.47
C GLU A 120 -18.45 22.09 0.18
N ILE A 121 -18.23 21.45 -0.97
CA ILE A 121 -16.92 20.96 -1.38
C ILE A 121 -15.95 22.12 -1.54
N ASN A 122 -16.39 23.22 -2.18
CA ASN A 122 -15.54 24.40 -2.36
C ASN A 122 -15.16 25.02 -1.02
N LYS A 123 -16.09 25.07 -0.07
CA LYS A 123 -15.85 25.60 1.26
C LYS A 123 -14.82 24.74 2.00
N GLN A 124 -14.99 23.43 1.95
CA GLN A 124 -14.02 22.49 2.55
C GLN A 124 -12.64 22.64 1.93
N ALA A 125 -12.58 22.81 0.60
CA ALA A 125 -11.31 23.02 -0.11
C ALA A 125 -10.61 24.30 0.34
N GLU A 126 -11.34 25.40 0.53
CA GLU A 126 -10.77 26.65 1.03
C GLU A 126 -10.16 26.47 2.41
N GLU A 127 -10.88 25.79 3.31
CA GLU A 127 -10.40 25.55 4.67
C GLU A 127 -9.15 24.66 4.68
N LEU A 128 -9.17 23.57 3.90
CA LEU A 128 -8.06 22.63 3.87
C LEU A 128 -6.80 23.26 3.24
N ARG A 129 -6.95 24.06 2.18
CA ARG A 129 -5.80 24.73 1.54
C ARG A 129 -5.00 25.60 2.51
N LYS A 130 -5.66 26.15 3.52
CA LYS A 130 -4.97 26.98 4.53
C LYS A 130 -4.03 26.16 5.40
N LEU A 131 -4.21 24.85 5.47
CA LEU A 131 -3.40 23.95 6.27
C LEU A 131 -2.29 23.26 5.46
N LEU A 132 -2.29 23.39 4.15
CA LEU A 132 -1.30 22.81 3.25
C LEU A 132 -0.21 23.85 2.91
#